data_d8a984ee21891ae30e9761a6c9dd5546
#
_entry.id   d8a984ee21891ae30e9761a6c9dd5546
#
_cell.length_a   1.000
_cell.length_b   1.000
_cell.length_c   1.000
_cell.angle_alpha   90.00
_cell.angle_beta   90.00
_cell.angle_gamma   90.00
#
_symmetry.space_group_name_H-M   'P 1'
#
loop_
_entity.id
_entity.type
_entity.pdbx_description
1 polymer ?
#
loop_
_entity_poly.entity_id
_entity_poly.type
_entity_poly.pdbx_seq_one_letter_code
_entity_poly.pdbx_strand_id
1 'polypeptide(L)'
;MILTVTMNPSIDISYPLDELKIDTVNRVVDVTKTAGGKGLNVTRVLSEFGDSVLATGLVGGKLGEFLVEHIDNQVKKDFFSIQGETRNCIAILHGDNQTEVLEKGPEVLEQEGQDFLEHFKKLLESVEVVAISGSLPAGLQVDYYASLVELANQAGKPVVLDCSGAALQAVLESPHKPTVIKPNNEELSQLLGREVSEDLDELKEVLQEPLFAGIEWIIVSLGANGTFAKHGDTFYKVDIPRIQVVNPVGSGDSTVAGISSGLLHKESDAELLIKANVLGMLNTQEKMTGHVNMANYQALYDQLIVKEV
;
A
#
# COMPACT_ATOMS: atom_id res chain seq x y z
N MET A 1 16.87 -5.25 -3.17
CA MET A 1 16.19 -4.96 -1.87
C MET A 1 15.17 -3.86 -2.10
N ILE A 2 13.97 -3.99 -1.50
CA ILE A 2 12.87 -3.03 -1.61
C ILE A 2 12.84 -2.16 -0.35
N LEU A 3 12.72 -0.83 -0.51
CA LEU A 3 12.42 0.10 0.57
C LEU A 3 10.91 0.30 0.66
N THR A 4 10.32 0.00 1.80
CA THR A 4 8.91 0.31 2.08
C THR A 4 8.80 1.51 3.01
N VAL A 5 7.98 2.48 2.64
CA VAL A 5 7.81 3.75 3.35
C VAL A 5 6.40 3.86 3.91
N THR A 6 6.30 4.00 5.23
CA THR A 6 5.02 4.20 5.95
C THR A 6 5.10 5.49 6.76
N MET A 7 4.57 6.59 6.22
CA MET A 7 4.70 7.90 6.87
C MET A 7 3.81 8.08 8.09
N ASN A 8 2.70 7.34 8.19
CA ASN A 8 1.73 7.41 9.29
C ASN A 8 1.37 6.01 9.81
N PRO A 9 2.37 5.24 10.30
CA PRO A 9 2.13 3.90 10.81
C PRO A 9 1.22 3.89 12.03
N SER A 10 0.73 2.71 12.41
CA SER A 10 -0.19 2.54 13.54
C SER A 10 0.07 1.24 14.29
N ILE A 11 -0.39 1.18 15.53
CA ILE A 11 -0.65 -0.10 16.17
C ILE A 11 -2.07 -0.50 15.78
N ASP A 12 -2.18 -1.54 14.95
CA ASP A 12 -3.48 -2.07 14.56
C ASP A 12 -3.98 -3.02 15.63
N ILE A 13 -5.10 -2.67 16.25
CA ILE A 13 -5.71 -3.38 17.38
C ILE A 13 -7.01 -4.01 16.91
N SER A 14 -7.12 -5.33 17.03
CA SER A 14 -8.36 -6.05 16.72
C SER A 14 -9.08 -6.46 18.00
N TYR A 15 -10.35 -6.07 18.09
CA TYR A 15 -11.28 -6.41 19.16
C TYR A 15 -12.40 -7.33 18.64
N PRO A 16 -12.25 -8.65 18.73
CA PRO A 16 -13.33 -9.56 18.37
C PRO A 16 -14.43 -9.57 19.45
N LEU A 17 -15.66 -9.37 19.01
CA LEU A 17 -16.88 -9.40 19.80
C LEU A 17 -17.95 -10.23 19.06
N ASP A 18 -18.81 -10.93 19.80
CA ASP A 18 -20.00 -11.56 19.21
C ASP A 18 -20.97 -10.48 18.71
N GLU A 19 -21.12 -9.40 19.50
CA GLU A 19 -21.99 -8.26 19.24
C GLU A 19 -21.38 -6.98 19.82
N LEU A 20 -21.36 -5.89 19.04
CA LEU A 20 -21.03 -4.56 19.53
C LEU A 20 -22.27 -3.90 20.14
N LYS A 21 -22.26 -3.70 21.46
CA LYS A 21 -23.34 -3.03 22.20
C LYS A 21 -23.01 -1.58 22.43
N ILE A 22 -23.89 -0.71 21.99
CA ILE A 22 -23.77 0.74 22.16
C ILE A 22 -24.27 1.13 23.55
N ASP A 23 -23.66 2.19 24.12
CA ASP A 23 -24.00 2.75 25.43
C ASP A 23 -23.88 1.78 26.61
N THR A 24 -22.92 0.82 26.50
CA THR A 24 -22.62 -0.13 27.57
C THR A 24 -21.17 -0.61 27.49
N VAL A 25 -20.74 -1.41 28.49
CA VAL A 25 -19.40 -2.00 28.51
C VAL A 25 -19.34 -3.22 27.61
N ASN A 26 -18.47 -3.20 26.62
CA ASN A 26 -18.06 -4.37 25.86
C ASN A 26 -16.73 -4.91 26.43
N ARG A 27 -16.66 -6.20 26.72
CA ARG A 27 -15.42 -6.83 27.24
C ARG A 27 -14.84 -7.72 26.15
N VAL A 28 -13.59 -7.42 25.78
CA VAL A 28 -12.84 -8.18 24.78
C VAL A 28 -11.84 -9.08 25.49
N VAL A 29 -11.74 -10.33 25.07
CA VAL A 29 -10.83 -11.34 25.64
C VAL A 29 -9.59 -11.49 24.76
N ASP A 30 -9.78 -11.72 23.49
CA ASP A 30 -8.70 -12.03 22.53
C ASP A 30 -8.28 -10.79 21.75
N VAL A 31 -7.47 -9.94 22.38
CA VAL A 31 -6.97 -8.72 21.75
C VAL A 31 -5.70 -9.04 20.95
N THR A 32 -5.71 -8.69 19.67
CA THR A 32 -4.52 -8.75 18.83
C THR A 32 -3.98 -7.35 18.58
N LYS A 33 -2.65 -7.19 18.67
CA LYS A 33 -1.95 -5.94 18.34
C LYS A 33 -0.82 -6.24 17.37
N THR A 34 -0.80 -5.52 16.26
CA THR A 34 0.21 -5.70 15.21
C THR A 34 0.79 -4.36 14.78
N ALA A 35 2.02 -4.37 14.29
CA ALA A 35 2.59 -3.23 13.57
C ALA A 35 1.81 -3.04 12.27
N GLY A 36 1.15 -1.89 12.12
CA GLY A 36 0.17 -1.62 11.07
C GLY A 36 0.46 -0.36 10.27
N GLY A 37 -0.43 -0.14 9.30
CA GLY A 37 -0.32 0.86 8.25
C GLY A 37 0.00 0.23 6.90
N LYS A 38 -0.51 0.82 5.80
CA LYS A 38 -0.44 0.25 4.46
C LYS A 38 0.98 -0.18 4.06
N GLY A 39 2.00 0.67 4.26
CA GLY A 39 3.38 0.32 3.91
C GLY A 39 3.93 -0.84 4.74
N LEU A 40 3.51 -1.02 6.00
CA LEU A 40 3.89 -2.17 6.81
C LEU A 40 3.16 -3.46 6.40
N ASN A 41 1.96 -3.36 5.86
CA ASN A 41 1.30 -4.50 5.20
C ASN A 41 2.09 -4.91 3.96
N VAL A 42 2.50 -3.96 3.12
CA VAL A 42 3.41 -4.21 1.97
C VAL A 42 4.69 -4.89 2.44
N THR A 43 5.32 -4.38 3.51
CA THR A 43 6.53 -4.94 4.12
C THR A 43 6.37 -6.41 4.47
N ARG A 44 5.28 -6.75 5.15
CA ARG A 44 5.00 -8.10 5.63
C ARG A 44 4.81 -9.06 4.47
N VAL A 45 4.00 -8.69 3.48
CA VAL A 45 3.76 -9.51 2.29
C VAL A 45 5.05 -9.76 1.51
N LEU A 46 5.89 -8.75 1.30
CA LEU A 46 7.20 -8.90 0.65
C LEU A 46 8.10 -9.85 1.43
N SER A 47 8.15 -9.74 2.76
CA SER A 47 8.93 -10.63 3.62
C SER A 47 8.43 -12.07 3.55
N GLU A 48 7.11 -12.29 3.61
CA GLU A 48 6.51 -13.62 3.48
C GLU A 48 6.68 -14.22 2.07
N PHE A 49 6.73 -13.37 1.05
CA PHE A 49 7.05 -13.77 -0.32
C PHE A 49 8.53 -14.18 -0.47
N GLY A 50 9.41 -13.70 0.42
CA GLY A 50 10.84 -14.01 0.44
C GLY A 50 11.75 -12.92 -0.12
N ASP A 51 11.22 -11.73 -0.38
CA ASP A 51 12.02 -10.58 -0.82
C ASP A 51 12.76 -9.93 0.35
N SER A 52 13.91 -9.36 0.05
CA SER A 52 14.69 -8.57 1.00
C SER A 52 14.10 -7.16 1.14
N VAL A 53 13.68 -6.80 2.35
CA VAL A 53 12.95 -5.54 2.63
C VAL A 53 13.70 -4.70 3.65
N LEU A 54 13.71 -3.38 3.43
CA LEU A 54 14.06 -2.35 4.39
C LEU A 54 12.80 -1.52 4.66
N ALA A 55 12.30 -1.54 5.90
CA ALA A 55 11.14 -0.74 6.30
C ALA A 55 11.57 0.58 6.94
N THR A 56 10.94 1.67 6.54
CA THR A 56 11.15 3.02 7.09
C THR A 56 9.83 3.79 7.20
N GLY A 57 9.89 4.92 7.86
CA GLY A 57 8.78 5.84 8.08
C GLY A 57 8.99 6.62 9.36
N LEU A 58 7.93 7.29 9.84
CA LEU A 58 7.95 8.10 11.05
C LEU A 58 7.35 7.32 12.22
N VAL A 59 8.09 7.20 13.30
CA VAL A 59 7.63 6.57 14.54
C VAL A 59 7.96 7.46 15.74
N GLY A 60 7.14 7.41 16.78
CA GLY A 60 7.45 8.18 17.98
C GLY A 60 6.77 7.64 19.22
N GLY A 61 7.33 7.99 20.38
CA GLY A 61 6.86 7.58 21.68
C GLY A 61 6.94 6.07 21.95
N LYS A 62 6.20 5.61 22.95
CA LYS A 62 6.20 4.20 23.36
C LYS A 62 5.49 3.29 22.36
N LEU A 63 4.48 3.80 21.66
CA LEU A 63 3.82 3.04 20.60
C LEU A 63 4.72 2.88 19.39
N GLY A 64 5.56 3.87 19.08
CA GLY A 64 6.59 3.75 18.03
C GLY A 64 7.65 2.70 18.37
N GLU A 65 8.14 2.66 19.61
CA GLU A 65 9.06 1.62 20.09
C GLU A 65 8.39 0.24 19.94
N PHE A 66 7.15 0.08 20.46
CA PHE A 66 6.37 -1.15 20.36
C PHE A 66 6.21 -1.60 18.89
N LEU A 67 5.88 -0.66 17.99
CA LEU A 67 5.70 -0.95 16.58
C LEU A 67 6.97 -1.57 15.97
N VAL A 68 8.13 -0.92 16.18
CA VAL A 68 9.41 -1.39 15.61
C VAL A 68 9.81 -2.75 16.17
N GLU A 69 9.53 -3.01 17.46
CA GLU A 69 9.79 -4.30 18.10
C GLU A 69 8.92 -5.44 17.51
N HIS A 70 7.70 -5.12 17.06
CA HIS A 70 6.73 -6.10 16.54
C HIS A 70 6.77 -6.30 15.01
N ILE A 71 7.66 -5.63 14.31
CA ILE A 71 7.98 -5.96 12.91
C ILE A 71 8.88 -7.21 12.90
N ASP A 72 8.62 -8.12 11.94
CA ASP A 72 9.39 -9.36 11.79
C ASP A 72 10.91 -9.11 11.81
N ASN A 73 11.65 -9.99 12.46
CA ASN A 73 13.10 -9.89 12.59
C ASN A 73 13.86 -10.12 11.26
N GLN A 74 13.23 -10.70 10.25
CA GLN A 74 13.80 -10.85 8.92
C GLN A 74 13.79 -9.54 8.14
N VAL A 75 12.92 -8.59 8.50
CA VAL A 75 12.82 -7.26 7.91
C VAL A 75 13.90 -6.35 8.50
N LYS A 76 14.69 -5.71 7.64
CA LYS A 76 15.56 -4.60 8.07
C LYS A 76 14.70 -3.39 8.42
N LYS A 77 15.05 -2.71 9.50
CA LYS A 77 14.27 -1.60 10.07
C LYS A 77 15.15 -0.39 10.23
N ASP A 78 14.76 0.73 9.64
CA ASP A 78 15.44 2.02 9.80
C ASP A 78 14.40 3.14 9.80
N PHE A 79 13.71 3.29 10.95
CA PHE A 79 12.67 4.27 11.15
C PHE A 79 13.23 5.57 11.72
N PHE A 80 12.68 6.68 11.28
CA PHE A 80 13.00 8.00 11.79
C PHE A 80 12.12 8.33 13.01
N SER A 81 12.77 8.72 14.12
CA SER A 81 12.05 9.04 15.35
C SER A 81 11.57 10.49 15.35
N ILE A 82 10.29 10.67 15.69
CA ILE A 82 9.64 11.98 15.88
C ILE A 82 9.18 12.18 17.33
N GLN A 83 8.87 13.41 17.70
CA GLN A 83 8.39 13.73 19.06
C GLN A 83 6.97 13.24 19.31
N GLY A 84 6.12 13.24 18.27
CA GLY A 84 4.72 12.81 18.36
C GLY A 84 4.57 11.32 18.61
N GLU A 85 3.56 10.90 19.38
CA GLU A 85 3.26 9.49 19.64
C GLU A 85 2.69 8.81 18.39
N THR A 86 3.18 7.61 18.03
CA THR A 86 2.56 6.76 17.02
C THR A 86 1.12 6.44 17.40
N ARG A 87 0.23 6.38 16.42
CA ARG A 87 -1.22 6.22 16.62
C ARG A 87 -1.66 4.78 16.81
N ASN A 88 -2.88 4.60 17.33
CA ASN A 88 -3.61 3.35 17.27
C ASN A 88 -4.66 3.39 16.15
N CYS A 89 -4.93 2.23 15.56
CA CYS A 89 -6.06 1.98 14.70
C CYS A 89 -6.81 0.77 15.25
N ILE A 90 -8.07 0.94 15.61
CA ILE A 90 -8.86 -0.10 16.27
C ILE A 90 -9.89 -0.63 15.29
N ALA A 91 -9.89 -1.94 15.06
CA ALA A 91 -10.92 -2.66 14.34
C ALA A 91 -11.76 -3.46 15.35
N ILE A 92 -13.03 -3.14 15.46
CA ILE A 92 -14.00 -3.88 16.27
C ILE A 92 -14.71 -4.85 15.32
N LEU A 93 -14.41 -6.14 15.46
CA LEU A 93 -15.03 -7.21 14.70
C LEU A 93 -16.26 -7.70 15.45
N HIS A 94 -17.45 -7.66 14.84
CA HIS A 94 -18.70 -8.04 15.51
C HIS A 94 -19.68 -8.71 14.53
N GLY A 95 -19.97 -9.97 14.77
CA GLY A 95 -20.70 -10.80 13.81
C GLY A 95 -19.97 -10.82 12.48
N ASP A 96 -20.68 -10.50 11.36
CA ASP A 96 -20.12 -10.39 10.02
C ASP A 96 -19.69 -8.96 9.66
N ASN A 97 -19.61 -8.04 10.66
CA ASN A 97 -19.31 -6.63 10.45
C ASN A 97 -17.97 -6.23 11.09
N GLN A 98 -17.41 -5.13 10.58
CA GLN A 98 -16.25 -4.47 11.13
C GLN A 98 -16.54 -2.97 11.32
N THR A 99 -16.24 -2.44 12.50
CA THR A 99 -16.30 -1.02 12.81
C THR A 99 -14.89 -0.54 13.15
N GLU A 100 -14.43 0.50 12.48
CA GLU A 100 -13.08 1.03 12.68
C GLU A 100 -13.11 2.35 13.43
N VAL A 101 -12.14 2.52 14.35
CA VAL A 101 -11.84 3.77 15.02
C VAL A 101 -10.38 4.09 14.77
N LEU A 102 -10.12 5.04 13.88
CA LEU A 102 -8.79 5.37 13.40
C LEU A 102 -8.34 6.70 14.00
N GLU A 103 -7.26 6.69 14.77
CA GLU A 103 -6.64 7.92 15.24
C GLU A 103 -5.98 8.65 14.06
N LYS A 104 -6.02 9.98 14.08
CA LYS A 104 -5.42 10.84 13.04
C LYS A 104 -3.89 10.62 12.89
N GLY A 105 -3.23 10.27 14.00
CA GLY A 105 -1.77 10.20 14.08
C GLY A 105 -1.13 11.48 14.61
N PRO A 106 0.20 11.46 14.79
CA PRO A 106 0.96 12.59 15.34
C PRO A 106 0.95 13.79 14.40
N GLU A 107 1.21 14.95 14.96
CA GLU A 107 1.57 16.14 14.21
C GLU A 107 3.10 16.17 14.10
N VAL A 108 3.61 16.11 12.88
CA VAL A 108 5.04 16.11 12.56
C VAL A 108 5.52 17.55 12.45
N LEU A 109 6.62 17.88 13.10
CA LEU A 109 7.22 19.21 13.00
C LEU A 109 7.87 19.39 11.62
N GLU A 110 7.89 20.62 11.11
CA GLU A 110 8.51 20.94 9.82
C GLU A 110 9.97 20.44 9.75
N GLN A 111 10.74 20.65 10.84
CA GLN A 111 12.12 20.19 10.89
C GLN A 111 12.24 18.67 10.84
N GLU A 112 11.35 17.93 11.51
CA GLU A 112 11.34 16.47 11.46
C GLU A 112 11.04 15.96 10.03
N GLY A 113 10.14 16.66 9.31
CA GLY A 113 9.90 16.39 7.90
C GLY A 113 11.12 16.62 7.03
N GLN A 114 11.85 17.71 7.22
CA GLN A 114 13.10 17.99 6.50
C GLN A 114 14.19 16.97 6.83
N ASP A 115 14.36 16.65 8.10
CA ASP A 115 15.35 15.66 8.55
C ASP A 115 15.04 14.25 8.01
N PHE A 116 13.76 13.90 7.87
CA PHE A 116 13.36 12.64 7.24
C PHE A 116 13.71 12.61 5.74
N LEU A 117 13.61 13.69 4.99
CA LEU A 117 14.05 13.72 3.58
C LEU A 117 15.55 13.40 3.47
N GLU A 118 16.38 13.94 4.35
CA GLU A 118 17.81 13.64 4.39
C GLU A 118 18.09 12.19 4.84
N HIS A 119 17.30 11.66 5.76
CA HIS A 119 17.35 10.25 6.15
C HIS A 119 16.96 9.34 4.98
N PHE A 120 15.85 9.61 4.32
CA PHE A 120 15.36 8.85 3.16
C PHE A 120 16.39 8.81 2.03
N LYS A 121 17.03 9.94 1.73
CA LYS A 121 18.08 10.03 0.72
C LYS A 121 19.24 9.07 0.98
N LYS A 122 19.64 8.87 2.24
CA LYS A 122 20.69 7.89 2.60
C LYS A 122 20.22 6.46 2.37
N LEU A 123 18.95 6.15 2.66
CA LEU A 123 18.40 4.81 2.46
C LEU A 123 18.37 4.40 0.98
N LEU A 124 18.17 5.37 0.07
CA LEU A 124 18.15 5.13 -1.38
C LEU A 124 19.46 4.51 -1.92
N GLU A 125 20.58 4.73 -1.24
CA GLU A 125 21.87 4.17 -1.66
C GLU A 125 21.91 2.63 -1.61
N SER A 126 21.09 2.02 -0.75
CA SER A 126 21.12 0.58 -0.46
C SER A 126 19.97 -0.22 -1.06
N VAL A 127 19.04 0.42 -1.76
CA VAL A 127 17.80 -0.19 -2.27
C VAL A 127 17.68 -0.05 -3.79
N GLU A 128 16.81 -0.85 -4.38
CA GLU A 128 16.62 -0.90 -5.83
C GLU A 128 15.21 -0.44 -6.25
N VAL A 129 14.23 -0.62 -5.38
CA VAL A 129 12.83 -0.24 -5.59
C VAL A 129 12.30 0.44 -4.33
N VAL A 130 11.45 1.43 -4.48
CA VAL A 130 10.78 2.14 -3.37
C VAL A 130 9.28 1.93 -3.47
N ALA A 131 8.65 1.47 -2.39
CA ALA A 131 7.21 1.38 -2.24
C ALA A 131 6.74 2.38 -1.17
N ILE A 132 5.95 3.37 -1.56
CA ILE A 132 5.38 4.38 -0.66
C ILE A 132 3.89 4.11 -0.55
N SER A 133 3.40 3.83 0.67
CA SER A 133 1.99 3.47 0.85
C SER A 133 1.38 4.11 2.09
N GLY A 134 0.14 4.57 1.94
CA GLY A 134 -0.68 5.11 3.01
C GLY A 134 -0.80 6.62 3.03
N SER A 135 -1.38 7.14 4.11
CA SER A 135 -1.63 8.58 4.29
C SER A 135 -0.42 9.31 4.87
N LEU A 136 -0.37 10.60 4.63
CA LEU A 136 0.54 11.50 5.34
C LEU A 136 0.00 11.79 6.76
N PRO A 137 0.88 11.89 7.78
CA PRO A 137 0.51 12.43 9.08
C PRO A 137 0.24 13.93 9.00
N ALA A 138 -0.38 14.50 10.03
CA ALA A 138 -0.54 15.93 10.16
C ALA A 138 0.83 16.65 10.28
N GLY A 139 0.90 17.93 9.88
CA GLY A 139 2.11 18.74 9.92
C GLY A 139 2.97 18.66 8.67
N LEU A 140 2.91 17.58 7.90
CA LEU A 140 3.56 17.50 6.59
C LEU A 140 2.69 18.17 5.52
N GLN A 141 3.36 18.81 4.55
CA GLN A 141 2.68 19.42 3.41
C GLN A 141 2.05 18.36 2.50
N VAL A 142 0.98 18.72 1.81
CA VAL A 142 0.22 17.79 0.94
C VAL A 142 1.07 17.20 -0.19
N ASP A 143 2.09 17.92 -0.63
CA ASP A 143 3.03 17.55 -1.69
C ASP A 143 4.28 16.80 -1.17
N TYR A 144 4.31 16.42 0.10
CA TYR A 144 5.46 15.75 0.71
C TYR A 144 5.84 14.46 -0.01
N TYR A 145 4.87 13.69 -0.50
CA TYR A 145 5.15 12.50 -1.32
C TYR A 145 5.80 12.85 -2.66
N ALA A 146 5.48 14.01 -3.25
CA ALA A 146 6.17 14.46 -4.46
C ALA A 146 7.67 14.69 -4.21
N SER A 147 8.05 15.21 -3.02
CA SER A 147 9.45 15.35 -2.62
C SER A 147 10.16 14.00 -2.48
N LEU A 148 9.51 12.98 -1.91
CA LEU A 148 10.09 11.63 -1.83
C LEU A 148 10.24 11.00 -3.22
N VAL A 149 9.26 11.17 -4.11
CA VAL A 149 9.33 10.71 -5.50
C VAL A 149 10.46 11.40 -6.26
N GLU A 150 10.62 12.71 -6.09
CA GLU A 150 11.72 13.46 -6.67
C GLU A 150 13.09 12.91 -6.25
N LEU A 151 13.31 12.72 -4.96
CA LEU A 151 14.57 12.16 -4.42
C LEU A 151 14.85 10.75 -4.96
N ALA A 152 13.83 9.90 -5.04
CA ALA A 152 13.96 8.56 -5.58
C ALA A 152 14.30 8.60 -7.08
N ASN A 153 13.63 9.47 -7.86
CA ASN A 153 13.91 9.66 -9.29
C ASN A 153 15.34 10.17 -9.52
N GLN A 154 15.82 11.14 -8.71
CA GLN A 154 17.21 11.62 -8.76
C GLN A 154 18.22 10.51 -8.46
N ALA A 155 17.85 9.55 -7.60
CA ALA A 155 18.67 8.37 -7.30
C ALA A 155 18.49 7.22 -8.32
N GLY A 156 17.65 7.41 -9.36
CA GLY A 156 17.37 6.38 -10.37
C GLY A 156 16.61 5.18 -9.83
N LYS A 157 15.77 5.36 -8.79
CA LYS A 157 15.00 4.28 -8.16
C LYS A 157 13.54 4.33 -8.62
N PRO A 158 12.99 3.23 -9.15
CA PRO A 158 11.57 3.14 -9.46
C PRO A 158 10.74 3.24 -8.17
N VAL A 159 9.61 3.96 -8.26
CA VAL A 159 8.69 4.21 -7.16
C VAL A 159 7.33 3.62 -7.45
N VAL A 160 6.85 2.77 -6.55
CA VAL A 160 5.45 2.32 -6.50
C VAL A 160 4.74 3.16 -5.45
N LEU A 161 3.74 3.94 -5.86
CA LEU A 161 2.99 4.84 -4.98
C LEU A 161 1.55 4.37 -4.83
N ASP A 162 1.14 4.13 -3.59
CA ASP A 162 -0.25 3.84 -3.19
C ASP A 162 -0.71 4.84 -2.12
N CYS A 163 -1.18 5.97 -2.55
CA CYS A 163 -1.83 6.99 -1.73
C CYS A 163 -3.07 7.51 -2.47
N SER A 164 -3.90 8.28 -1.77
CA SER A 164 -5.17 8.78 -2.31
C SER A 164 -5.39 10.26 -2.02
N GLY A 165 -6.47 10.81 -2.59
CA GLY A 165 -6.93 12.17 -2.33
C GLY A 165 -5.90 13.24 -2.74
N ALA A 166 -5.82 14.29 -1.93
CA ALA A 166 -5.00 15.46 -2.23
C ALA A 166 -3.49 15.16 -2.34
N ALA A 167 -2.99 14.16 -1.60
CA ALA A 167 -1.59 13.76 -1.68
C ALA A 167 -1.25 13.11 -3.04
N LEU A 168 -2.14 12.25 -3.55
CA LEU A 168 -1.98 11.68 -4.89
C LEU A 168 -2.06 12.77 -5.96
N GLN A 169 -3.05 13.66 -5.86
CA GLN A 169 -3.21 14.76 -6.80
C GLN A 169 -1.94 15.64 -6.86
N ALA A 170 -1.36 16.00 -5.71
CA ALA A 170 -0.14 16.80 -5.65
C ALA A 170 1.05 16.10 -6.33
N VAL A 171 1.18 14.77 -6.18
CA VAL A 171 2.20 13.99 -6.90
C VAL A 171 1.93 13.98 -8.41
N LEU A 172 0.67 13.83 -8.82
CA LEU A 172 0.29 13.83 -10.23
C LEU A 172 0.48 15.18 -10.91
N GLU A 173 0.42 16.28 -10.17
CA GLU A 173 0.69 17.63 -10.66
C GLU A 173 2.19 17.99 -10.65
N SER A 174 3.01 17.24 -9.87
CA SER A 174 4.47 17.42 -9.81
C SER A 174 5.15 17.08 -11.14
N PRO A 175 6.29 17.72 -11.50
CA PRO A 175 7.09 17.31 -12.64
C PRO A 175 7.77 15.94 -12.46
N HIS A 176 7.96 15.49 -11.22
CA HIS A 176 8.54 14.19 -10.89
C HIS A 176 7.44 13.17 -10.65
N LYS A 177 7.34 12.17 -11.53
CA LYS A 177 6.29 11.14 -11.49
C LYS A 177 6.80 9.86 -10.86
N PRO A 178 5.95 9.13 -10.09
CA PRO A 178 6.26 7.76 -9.70
C PRO A 178 6.28 6.84 -10.94
N THR A 179 7.01 5.73 -10.84
CA THR A 179 7.01 4.70 -11.89
C THR A 179 5.65 4.04 -11.99
N VAL A 180 5.03 3.76 -10.84
CA VAL A 180 3.74 3.07 -10.74
C VAL A 180 2.80 3.80 -9.79
N ILE A 181 1.55 3.96 -10.19
CA ILE A 181 0.43 4.23 -9.28
C ILE A 181 -0.57 3.08 -9.33
N LYS A 182 -1.24 2.81 -8.19
CA LYS A 182 -2.23 1.75 -8.08
C LYS A 182 -3.55 2.24 -7.47
N PRO A 183 -4.33 3.05 -8.18
CA PRO A 183 -5.67 3.39 -7.73
C PRO A 183 -6.65 2.21 -7.85
N ASN A 184 -7.73 2.24 -7.09
CA ASN A 184 -8.94 1.49 -7.40
C ASN A 184 -9.91 2.39 -8.19
N ASN A 185 -11.04 1.81 -8.65
CA ASN A 185 -12.01 2.54 -9.46
C ASN A 185 -12.65 3.73 -8.72
N GLU A 186 -12.88 3.59 -7.40
CA GLU A 186 -13.44 4.65 -6.56
C GLU A 186 -12.43 5.81 -6.37
N GLU A 187 -11.15 5.48 -6.14
CA GLU A 187 -10.09 6.47 -6.02
C GLU A 187 -9.87 7.23 -7.33
N LEU A 188 -9.97 6.56 -8.49
CA LEU A 188 -9.98 7.23 -9.80
C LEU A 188 -11.15 8.20 -9.94
N SER A 189 -12.35 7.76 -9.58
CA SER A 189 -13.56 8.59 -9.64
C SER A 189 -13.43 9.82 -8.75
N GLN A 190 -12.93 9.65 -7.52
CA GLN A 190 -12.69 10.76 -6.59
C GLN A 190 -11.61 11.72 -7.12
N LEU A 191 -10.51 11.20 -7.67
CA LEU A 191 -9.42 12.00 -8.22
C LEU A 191 -9.87 12.87 -9.40
N LEU A 192 -10.73 12.31 -10.26
CA LEU A 192 -11.24 13.01 -11.45
C LEU A 192 -12.49 13.84 -11.19
N GLY A 193 -13.08 13.73 -9.99
CA GLY A 193 -14.32 14.45 -9.63
C GLY A 193 -15.54 14.00 -10.44
N ARG A 194 -15.51 12.82 -11.04
CA ARG A 194 -16.60 12.20 -11.82
C ARG A 194 -16.60 10.69 -11.64
N GLU A 195 -17.77 10.09 -11.84
CA GLU A 195 -17.87 8.64 -11.86
C GLU A 195 -17.07 8.06 -13.04
N VAL A 196 -16.32 7.01 -12.78
CA VAL A 196 -15.59 6.21 -13.76
C VAL A 196 -16.14 4.78 -13.68
N SER A 197 -16.64 4.23 -14.79
CA SER A 197 -17.13 2.86 -14.82
C SER A 197 -15.97 1.85 -14.97
N GLU A 198 -16.28 0.57 -14.88
CA GLU A 198 -15.31 -0.50 -15.18
C GLU A 198 -15.29 -0.90 -16.67
N ASP A 199 -15.92 -0.10 -17.54
CA ASP A 199 -15.86 -0.30 -18.97
C ASP A 199 -14.45 -0.08 -19.49
N LEU A 200 -13.94 -1.02 -20.30
CA LEU A 200 -12.53 -1.01 -20.71
C LEU A 200 -12.20 0.14 -21.65
N ASP A 201 -13.15 0.56 -22.49
CA ASP A 201 -12.92 1.68 -23.41
C ASP A 201 -12.89 3.00 -22.66
N GLU A 202 -13.78 3.18 -21.66
CA GLU A 202 -13.76 4.33 -20.75
C GLU A 202 -12.47 4.36 -19.93
N LEU A 203 -12.02 3.23 -19.37
CA LEU A 203 -10.76 3.16 -18.62
C LEU A 203 -9.56 3.51 -19.49
N LYS A 204 -9.54 3.08 -20.77
CA LYS A 204 -8.48 3.48 -21.71
C LYS A 204 -8.43 4.99 -21.92
N GLU A 205 -9.58 5.61 -22.14
CA GLU A 205 -9.69 7.07 -22.31
C GLU A 205 -9.20 7.80 -21.06
N VAL A 206 -9.67 7.37 -19.87
CA VAL A 206 -9.30 7.94 -18.57
C VAL A 206 -7.79 7.88 -18.34
N LEU A 207 -7.16 6.71 -18.56
CA LEU A 207 -5.73 6.54 -18.29
C LEU A 207 -4.82 7.24 -19.31
N GLN A 208 -5.39 7.85 -20.34
CA GLN A 208 -4.69 8.71 -21.31
C GLN A 208 -4.86 10.21 -21.02
N GLU A 209 -5.62 10.59 -20.00
CA GLU A 209 -5.79 11.98 -19.64
C GLU A 209 -4.46 12.64 -19.26
N PRO A 210 -4.29 13.97 -19.55
CA PRO A 210 -3.04 14.69 -19.26
C PRO A 210 -2.55 14.59 -17.82
N LEU A 211 -3.44 14.39 -16.86
CA LEU A 211 -3.13 14.21 -15.43
C LEU A 211 -2.16 13.04 -15.20
N PHE A 212 -2.28 11.98 -15.99
CA PHE A 212 -1.49 10.75 -15.87
C PHE A 212 -0.23 10.75 -16.78
N ALA A 213 0.03 11.84 -17.49
CA ALA A 213 1.18 11.93 -18.37
C ALA A 213 2.50 11.75 -17.60
N GLY A 214 3.40 10.94 -18.14
CA GLY A 214 4.72 10.67 -17.56
C GLY A 214 4.76 9.55 -16.52
N ILE A 215 3.62 8.92 -16.21
CA ILE A 215 3.59 7.72 -15.38
C ILE A 215 3.75 6.49 -16.28
N GLU A 216 4.73 5.65 -15.95
CA GLU A 216 5.04 4.45 -16.72
C GLU A 216 3.96 3.38 -16.59
N TRP A 217 3.54 3.09 -15.35
CA TRP A 217 2.51 2.12 -15.03
C TRP A 217 1.34 2.74 -14.26
N ILE A 218 0.12 2.48 -14.73
CA ILE A 218 -1.10 2.76 -13.98
C ILE A 218 -1.86 1.44 -13.85
N ILE A 219 -2.02 0.96 -12.62
CA ILE A 219 -2.62 -0.35 -12.33
C ILE A 219 -3.91 -0.13 -11.53
N VAL A 220 -5.06 -0.30 -12.19
CA VAL A 220 -6.38 -0.07 -11.61
C VAL A 220 -6.95 -1.37 -11.08
N SER A 221 -7.15 -1.46 -9.76
CA SER A 221 -7.79 -2.61 -9.13
C SER A 221 -9.30 -2.55 -9.33
N LEU A 222 -9.90 -3.64 -9.84
CA LEU A 222 -11.35 -3.80 -10.10
C LEU A 222 -11.98 -4.86 -9.18
N GLY A 223 -11.42 -5.07 -8.00
CA GLY A 223 -11.89 -6.05 -7.03
C GLY A 223 -12.01 -7.45 -7.63
N ALA A 224 -13.20 -8.05 -7.55
CA ALA A 224 -13.44 -9.38 -8.08
C ALA A 224 -13.37 -9.47 -9.62
N ASN A 225 -13.29 -8.36 -10.32
CA ASN A 225 -13.15 -8.26 -11.77
C ASN A 225 -11.67 -8.16 -12.20
N GLY A 226 -10.73 -8.36 -11.25
CA GLY A 226 -9.30 -8.38 -11.52
C GLY A 226 -8.68 -7.00 -11.67
N THR A 227 -7.90 -6.77 -12.70
CA THR A 227 -7.13 -5.54 -12.88
C THR A 227 -7.20 -5.05 -14.31
N PHE A 228 -7.24 -3.74 -14.48
CA PHE A 228 -6.95 -3.05 -15.74
C PHE A 228 -5.65 -2.27 -15.57
N ALA A 229 -4.71 -2.38 -16.51
CA ALA A 229 -3.42 -1.74 -16.39
C ALA A 229 -2.99 -1.06 -17.70
N LYS A 230 -2.22 0.03 -17.56
CA LYS A 230 -1.53 0.70 -18.65
C LYS A 230 -0.03 0.67 -18.36
N HIS A 231 0.78 0.23 -19.33
CA HIS A 231 2.23 0.34 -19.34
C HIS A 231 2.71 1.00 -20.63
N GLY A 232 3.27 2.19 -20.50
CA GLY A 232 3.55 2.99 -21.71
C GLY A 232 2.28 3.24 -22.53
N ASP A 233 2.26 2.74 -23.76
CA ASP A 233 1.11 2.84 -24.66
C ASP A 233 0.28 1.54 -24.73
N THR A 234 0.67 0.50 -23.97
CA THR A 234 0.02 -0.80 -23.97
C THR A 234 -0.97 -0.92 -22.82
N PHE A 235 -2.12 -1.53 -23.08
CA PHE A 235 -3.15 -1.78 -22.09
C PHE A 235 -3.34 -3.27 -21.85
N TYR A 236 -3.59 -3.62 -20.59
CA TYR A 236 -3.77 -5.00 -20.15
C TYR A 236 -5.05 -5.17 -19.35
N LYS A 237 -5.72 -6.28 -19.57
CA LYS A 237 -6.78 -6.79 -18.68
C LYS A 237 -6.31 -8.08 -18.03
N VAL A 238 -6.38 -8.13 -16.70
CA VAL A 238 -6.10 -9.35 -15.95
C VAL A 238 -7.42 -9.96 -15.49
N ASP A 239 -7.69 -11.15 -15.96
CA ASP A 239 -8.84 -11.94 -15.50
C ASP A 239 -8.39 -12.84 -14.34
N ILE A 240 -9.15 -12.82 -13.24
CA ILE A 240 -8.88 -13.61 -12.04
C ILE A 240 -9.99 -14.61 -11.76
N PRO A 241 -9.68 -15.78 -11.18
CA PRO A 241 -10.70 -16.75 -10.79
C PRO A 241 -11.51 -16.24 -9.57
N ARG A 242 -12.73 -16.76 -9.44
CA ARG A 242 -13.54 -16.57 -8.22
C ARG A 242 -12.92 -17.37 -7.08
N ILE A 243 -12.72 -16.72 -5.93
CA ILE A 243 -12.17 -17.33 -4.72
C ILE A 243 -13.10 -17.09 -3.54
N GLN A 244 -12.92 -17.87 -2.48
CA GLN A 244 -13.57 -17.58 -1.21
C GLN A 244 -12.78 -16.48 -0.50
N VAL A 245 -13.44 -15.36 -0.25
CA VAL A 245 -12.88 -14.22 0.48
C VAL A 245 -13.17 -14.38 1.97
N VAL A 246 -12.14 -14.24 2.80
CA VAL A 246 -12.22 -14.23 4.27
C VAL A 246 -12.13 -12.79 4.79
N ASN A 247 -11.14 -12.04 4.31
CA ASN A 247 -10.96 -10.62 4.66
C ASN A 247 -10.40 -9.84 3.45
N PRO A 248 -11.15 -8.89 2.87
CA PRO A 248 -10.68 -8.12 1.72
C PRO A 248 -9.66 -7.03 2.07
N VAL A 249 -9.51 -6.66 3.35
CA VAL A 249 -8.63 -5.58 3.79
C VAL A 249 -7.16 -5.97 3.57
N GLY A 250 -6.36 -5.05 3.01
CA GLY A 250 -4.94 -5.28 2.71
C GLY A 250 -4.67 -5.95 1.36
N SER A 251 -5.71 -6.32 0.59
CA SER A 251 -5.55 -6.83 -0.78
C SER A 251 -4.79 -5.84 -1.67
N GLY A 252 -5.13 -4.55 -1.59
CA GLY A 252 -4.43 -3.48 -2.31
C GLY A 252 -2.96 -3.37 -1.91
N ASP A 253 -2.65 -3.46 -0.62
CA ASP A 253 -1.27 -3.42 -0.10
C ASP A 253 -0.47 -4.63 -0.61
N SER A 254 -1.11 -5.81 -0.63
CA SER A 254 -0.51 -7.04 -1.16
C SER A 254 -0.27 -6.98 -2.67
N THR A 255 -1.16 -6.30 -3.41
CA THR A 255 -0.95 -6.00 -4.83
C THR A 255 0.26 -5.08 -5.02
N VAL A 256 0.43 -4.04 -4.18
CA VAL A 256 1.63 -3.17 -4.19
C VAL A 256 2.90 -3.97 -3.92
N ALA A 257 2.86 -4.93 -2.99
CA ALA A 257 3.98 -5.83 -2.73
C ALA A 257 4.35 -6.62 -3.99
N GLY A 258 3.36 -7.21 -4.68
CA GLY A 258 3.58 -7.94 -5.92
C GLY A 258 4.18 -7.09 -7.05
N ILE A 259 3.68 -5.86 -7.23
CA ILE A 259 4.22 -4.90 -8.18
C ILE A 259 5.69 -4.58 -7.86
N SER A 260 5.97 -4.26 -6.58
CA SER A 260 7.31 -3.90 -6.13
C SER A 260 8.31 -5.05 -6.31
N SER A 261 7.87 -6.29 -6.02
CA SER A 261 8.63 -7.52 -6.28
C SER A 261 8.88 -7.72 -7.78
N GLY A 262 7.85 -7.56 -8.63
CA GLY A 262 7.97 -7.68 -10.08
C GLY A 262 8.99 -6.70 -10.67
N LEU A 263 8.98 -5.45 -10.22
CA LEU A 263 9.98 -4.44 -10.61
C LEU A 263 11.39 -4.82 -10.13
N LEU A 264 11.54 -5.29 -8.88
CA LEU A 264 12.84 -5.73 -8.33
C LEU A 264 13.45 -6.85 -9.17
N HIS A 265 12.64 -7.82 -9.57
CA HIS A 265 13.07 -8.99 -10.35
C HIS A 265 13.07 -8.77 -11.85
N LYS A 266 12.66 -7.57 -12.31
CA LYS A 266 12.59 -7.18 -13.73
C LYS A 266 11.77 -8.17 -14.56
N GLU A 267 10.63 -8.54 -14.01
CA GLU A 267 9.71 -9.47 -14.64
C GLU A 267 9.04 -8.85 -15.88
N SER A 268 8.57 -9.69 -16.78
CA SER A 268 7.73 -9.24 -17.88
C SER A 268 6.41 -8.64 -17.37
N ASP A 269 5.74 -7.82 -18.17
CA ASP A 269 4.48 -7.17 -17.81
C ASP A 269 3.44 -8.20 -17.33
N ALA A 270 3.34 -9.33 -18.04
CA ALA A 270 2.40 -10.37 -17.68
C ALA A 270 2.73 -11.02 -16.32
N GLU A 271 4.01 -11.32 -16.06
CA GLU A 271 4.45 -11.93 -14.80
C GLU A 271 4.24 -10.96 -13.62
N LEU A 272 4.59 -9.69 -13.79
CA LEU A 272 4.36 -8.64 -12.79
C LEU A 272 2.88 -8.52 -12.45
N LEU A 273 2.02 -8.43 -13.46
CA LEU A 273 0.57 -8.28 -13.29
C LEU A 273 -0.05 -9.53 -12.63
N ILE A 274 0.37 -10.73 -13.02
CA ILE A 274 -0.08 -11.98 -12.39
C ILE A 274 0.35 -12.00 -10.92
N LYS A 275 1.63 -11.78 -10.63
CA LYS A 275 2.16 -11.74 -9.24
C LYS A 275 1.39 -10.77 -8.37
N ALA A 276 1.18 -9.54 -8.86
CA ALA A 276 0.44 -8.50 -8.15
C ALA A 276 -0.98 -8.95 -7.76
N ASN A 277 -1.70 -9.54 -8.72
CA ASN A 277 -3.05 -10.04 -8.47
C ASN A 277 -3.05 -11.27 -7.55
N VAL A 278 -2.12 -12.21 -7.73
CA VAL A 278 -2.04 -13.42 -6.88
C VAL A 278 -1.80 -13.04 -5.42
N LEU A 279 -0.84 -12.14 -5.13
CA LEU A 279 -0.60 -11.71 -3.75
C LEU A 279 -1.81 -10.98 -3.16
N GLY A 280 -2.48 -10.14 -3.96
CA GLY A 280 -3.75 -9.52 -3.55
C GLY A 280 -4.83 -10.55 -3.21
N MET A 281 -5.00 -11.59 -4.04
CA MET A 281 -5.95 -12.68 -3.82
C MET A 281 -5.59 -13.54 -2.60
N LEU A 282 -4.32 -13.90 -2.42
CA LEU A 282 -3.86 -14.68 -1.26
C LEU A 282 -4.17 -13.95 0.05
N ASN A 283 -3.93 -12.64 0.11
CA ASN A 283 -4.28 -11.84 1.29
C ASN A 283 -5.78 -11.95 1.61
N THR A 284 -6.66 -11.93 0.60
CA THR A 284 -8.11 -12.01 0.86
C THR A 284 -8.56 -13.34 1.45
N GLN A 285 -7.76 -14.38 1.35
CA GLN A 285 -8.02 -15.71 1.93
C GLN A 285 -7.54 -15.82 3.40
N GLU A 286 -6.80 -14.83 3.90
CA GLU A 286 -6.29 -14.77 5.25
C GLU A 286 -7.21 -13.97 6.17
N LYS A 287 -7.19 -14.29 7.48
CA LYS A 287 -7.92 -13.52 8.49
C LYS A 287 -7.24 -12.20 8.82
N MET A 288 -5.91 -12.18 8.79
CA MET A 288 -5.09 -11.04 9.14
C MET A 288 -4.70 -10.26 7.90
N THR A 289 -4.79 -8.94 7.98
CA THR A 289 -4.40 -8.01 6.93
C THR A 289 -2.90 -8.06 6.66
N GLY A 290 -2.52 -8.03 5.38
CA GLY A 290 -1.13 -8.03 4.95
C GLY A 290 -0.41 -9.37 5.20
N HIS A 291 -1.12 -10.50 5.14
CA HIS A 291 -0.59 -11.84 5.19
C HIS A 291 -0.92 -12.62 3.93
N VAL A 292 -0.03 -13.54 3.53
CA VAL A 292 -0.19 -14.38 2.35
C VAL A 292 0.27 -15.81 2.63
N ASN A 293 -0.58 -16.78 2.31
CA ASN A 293 -0.20 -18.19 2.38
C ASN A 293 0.39 -18.65 1.05
N MET A 294 1.70 -18.73 0.98
CA MET A 294 2.43 -19.07 -0.23
C MET A 294 2.19 -20.49 -0.76
N ALA A 295 1.61 -21.39 0.04
CA ALA A 295 1.26 -22.74 -0.41
C ALA A 295 0.26 -22.74 -1.57
N ASN A 296 -0.58 -21.70 -1.66
CA ASN A 296 -1.60 -21.55 -2.70
C ASN A 296 -1.12 -20.70 -3.90
N TYR A 297 0.10 -20.15 -3.85
CA TYR A 297 0.59 -19.19 -4.84
C TYR A 297 0.54 -19.75 -6.27
N GLN A 298 1.19 -20.90 -6.51
CA GLN A 298 1.29 -21.47 -7.86
C GLN A 298 -0.07 -21.88 -8.42
N ALA A 299 -0.95 -22.40 -7.57
CA ALA A 299 -2.29 -22.81 -7.99
C ALA A 299 -3.16 -21.63 -8.45
N LEU A 300 -2.98 -20.44 -7.84
CA LEU A 300 -3.62 -19.22 -8.32
C LEU A 300 -2.91 -18.66 -9.55
N TYR A 301 -1.57 -18.62 -9.53
CA TYR A 301 -0.77 -18.09 -10.63
C TYR A 301 -1.14 -18.70 -11.97
N ASP A 302 -1.30 -20.01 -12.02
CA ASP A 302 -1.63 -20.78 -13.24
C ASP A 302 -3.05 -20.52 -13.77
N GLN A 303 -3.91 -19.88 -12.98
CA GLN A 303 -5.31 -19.60 -13.36
C GLN A 303 -5.51 -18.16 -13.88
N LEU A 304 -4.56 -17.25 -13.64
CA LEU A 304 -4.70 -15.88 -14.08
C LEU A 304 -4.36 -15.75 -15.56
N ILE A 305 -5.12 -14.91 -16.24
CA ILE A 305 -4.93 -14.64 -17.67
C ILE A 305 -4.71 -13.14 -17.86
N VAL A 306 -3.56 -12.79 -18.43
CA VAL A 306 -3.26 -11.42 -18.86
C VAL A 306 -3.51 -11.31 -20.35
N LYS A 307 -4.29 -10.32 -20.76
CA LYS A 307 -4.60 -10.03 -22.15
C LYS A 307 -4.21 -8.60 -22.46
N GLU A 308 -3.50 -8.41 -23.53
CA GLU A 308 -3.34 -7.08 -24.16
C GLU A 308 -4.65 -6.70 -24.85
N VAL A 309 -5.15 -5.47 -24.63
CA VAL A 309 -6.50 -5.03 -25.04
C VAL A 309 -6.47 -3.65 -25.70
#